data_a6100920472e80f998aa5ecfc25601df
#
_entry.id   a6100920472e80f998aa5ecfc25601df
#
_cell.length_a   1.000
_cell.length_b   1.000
_cell.length_c   1.000
_cell.angle_alpha   90.00
_cell.angle_beta   90.00
_cell.angle_gamma   90.00
#
_symmetry.space_group_name_H-M   'P 1'
#
loop_
_entity.id
_entity.type
_entity.pdbx_description
1 polymer ?
#
loop_
_entity_poly.entity_id
_entity_poly.type
_entity_poly.pdbx_seq_one_letter_code
_entity_poly.pdbx_strand_id
1 'polypeptide(L)'
;MAPRPRPGQLMLDEIREQPLVLERLWREEGAAVRALARRLRARRPPAVVLAARGTSDNAALYGRYLIETRLGIPVSLAAPSVVTLYGARVRWRGMVAIGLSQSGRSPDIVRFIEATRDAGALTVAITNSPRAPLARAADEVLVLHAGRERSVAATKTYTAQLTMLSLLVAHTAEDRRLIRAHEALPDAVASALETVPAVTDAAAHLSQASECLVTSRGYNFATALEAALKLKESSRMVAEALSSADLLHGPIAVVERDFPVIVVAPRGRALGHLSGVLRRLLRRRARTVVLSSVPRLLASAAVPVRLPDVQEEALSPHVYIVPLQLLAYHTARLRGLDPDRPQGLRKVTYVL
;
A
#
# COMPACT_ATOMS: atom_id res chain seq x y z
N MET A 1 1.24 -29.71 22.79
CA MET A 1 0.95 -29.02 21.48
C MET A 1 0.39 -27.62 21.79
N ALA A 2 1.01 -26.59 21.29
CA ALA A 2 0.42 -25.23 21.42
C ALA A 2 -0.97 -25.22 20.71
N PRO A 3 -1.98 -24.57 21.30
CA PRO A 3 -3.31 -24.50 20.70
C PRO A 3 -3.21 -23.86 19.31
N ARG A 4 -3.98 -24.40 18.35
CA ARG A 4 -4.05 -23.81 17.01
C ARG A 4 -4.60 -22.38 17.14
N PRO A 5 -3.97 -21.37 16.50
CA PRO A 5 -4.47 -20.01 16.54
C PRO A 5 -5.92 -19.98 16.00
N ARG A 6 -6.74 -19.10 16.55
CA ARG A 6 -8.10 -18.86 16.04
C ARG A 6 -8.01 -18.41 14.58
N PRO A 7 -8.97 -18.78 13.72
CA PRO A 7 -8.98 -18.29 12.33
C PRO A 7 -8.88 -16.78 12.27
N GLY A 8 -7.94 -16.24 11.47
CA GLY A 8 -7.67 -14.82 11.35
C GLY A 8 -6.77 -14.20 12.42
N GLN A 9 -6.34 -14.99 13.43
CA GLN A 9 -5.52 -14.45 14.53
C GLN A 9 -4.18 -13.93 14.04
N LEU A 10 -3.56 -14.59 13.04
CA LEU A 10 -2.25 -14.16 12.51
C LEU A 10 -2.36 -12.81 11.81
N MET A 11 -3.37 -12.64 10.95
CA MET A 11 -3.60 -11.36 10.25
C MET A 11 -3.86 -10.22 11.24
N LEU A 12 -4.69 -10.47 12.26
CA LEU A 12 -5.00 -9.46 13.28
C LEU A 12 -3.76 -9.06 14.09
N ASP A 13 -2.96 -10.04 14.51
CA ASP A 13 -1.72 -9.79 15.26
C ASP A 13 -0.73 -8.99 14.40
N GLU A 14 -0.57 -9.36 13.13
CA GLU A 14 0.30 -8.67 12.18
C GLU A 14 -0.17 -7.24 11.85
N ILE A 15 -1.50 -6.98 11.84
CA ILE A 15 -2.04 -5.63 11.75
C ILE A 15 -1.64 -4.81 12.98
N ARG A 16 -1.73 -5.41 14.17
CA ARG A 16 -1.39 -4.74 15.45
C ARG A 16 0.10 -4.52 15.64
N GLU A 17 0.95 -5.31 15.02
CA GLU A 17 2.40 -5.14 15.08
C GLU A 17 2.92 -3.92 14.30
N GLN A 18 2.11 -3.30 13.44
CA GLN A 18 2.56 -2.25 12.52
C GLN A 18 3.29 -1.09 13.22
N PRO A 19 2.82 -0.49 14.31
CA PRO A 19 3.55 0.59 14.98
C PRO A 19 4.99 0.20 15.35
N LEU A 20 5.15 -0.96 15.97
CA LEU A 20 6.46 -1.49 16.37
C LEU A 20 7.37 -1.82 15.18
N VAL A 21 6.78 -2.26 14.06
CA VAL A 21 7.53 -2.50 12.82
C VAL A 21 8.10 -1.20 12.28
N LEU A 22 7.32 -0.11 12.28
CA LEU A 22 7.77 1.20 11.78
C LEU A 22 8.89 1.78 12.63
N GLU A 23 8.82 1.70 13.98
CA GLU A 23 9.88 2.10 14.89
C GLU A 23 11.17 1.31 14.63
N ARG A 24 11.05 -0.02 14.50
CA ARG A 24 12.18 -0.92 14.25
C ARG A 24 12.85 -0.58 12.93
N LEU A 25 12.07 -0.41 11.86
CA LEU A 25 12.59 -0.05 10.54
C LEU A 25 13.39 1.26 10.57
N TRP A 26 12.84 2.29 11.22
CA TRP A 26 13.52 3.57 11.39
C TRP A 26 14.88 3.41 12.09
N ARG A 27 14.92 2.64 13.17
CA ARG A 27 16.12 2.43 13.97
C ARG A 27 17.16 1.60 13.24
N GLU A 28 16.75 0.48 12.66
CA GLU A 28 17.69 -0.51 12.09
C GLU A 28 18.20 -0.11 10.70
N GLU A 29 17.34 0.50 9.85
CA GLU A 29 17.68 0.71 8.43
C GLU A 29 18.02 2.18 8.11
N GLY A 30 17.85 3.09 9.04
CA GLY A 30 18.04 4.52 8.80
C GLY A 30 19.42 4.90 8.25
N ALA A 31 20.48 4.19 8.64
CA ALA A 31 21.85 4.44 8.12
C ALA A 31 21.99 4.05 6.64
N ALA A 32 21.46 2.87 6.27
CA ALA A 32 21.47 2.38 4.88
C ALA A 32 20.64 3.28 3.97
N VAL A 33 19.43 3.69 4.43
CA VAL A 33 18.58 4.65 3.71
C VAL A 33 19.32 5.96 3.43
N ARG A 34 19.99 6.56 4.43
CA ARG A 34 20.76 7.79 4.24
C ARG A 34 21.94 7.61 3.28
N ALA A 35 22.62 6.47 3.33
CA ALA A 35 23.73 6.17 2.41
C ALA A 35 23.23 6.08 0.97
N LEU A 36 22.16 5.31 0.72
CA LEU A 36 21.55 5.19 -0.60
C LEU A 36 21.01 6.54 -1.09
N ALA A 37 20.36 7.32 -0.23
CA ALA A 37 19.84 8.64 -0.58
C ALA A 37 20.96 9.59 -1.08
N ARG A 38 22.14 9.60 -0.42
CA ARG A 38 23.30 10.37 -0.90
C ARG A 38 23.76 9.90 -2.28
N ARG A 39 23.78 8.58 -2.51
CA ARG A 39 24.17 8.00 -3.80
C ARG A 39 23.18 8.38 -4.90
N LEU A 40 21.87 8.38 -4.62
CA LEU A 40 20.83 8.79 -5.56
C LEU A 40 20.93 10.27 -5.92
N ARG A 41 21.16 11.15 -4.93
CA ARG A 41 21.39 12.59 -5.19
C ARG A 41 22.59 12.85 -6.08
N ALA A 42 23.72 12.19 -5.80
CA ALA A 42 24.94 12.33 -6.62
C ALA A 42 24.72 11.83 -8.06
N ARG A 43 23.94 10.75 -8.23
CA ARG A 43 23.70 10.13 -9.54
C ARG A 43 22.74 10.93 -10.41
N ARG A 44 21.77 11.67 -9.82
CA ARG A 44 20.74 12.42 -10.54
C ARG A 44 20.08 11.61 -11.65
N PRO A 45 19.43 10.47 -11.33
CA PRO A 45 18.91 9.58 -12.35
C PRO A 45 17.83 10.28 -13.19
N PRO A 46 17.81 10.08 -14.53
CA PRO A 46 16.80 10.69 -15.39
C PRO A 46 15.40 10.09 -15.19
N ALA A 47 15.31 8.85 -14.70
CA ALA A 47 14.07 8.17 -14.40
C ALA A 47 14.30 7.05 -13.37
N VAL A 48 13.21 6.65 -12.70
CA VAL A 48 13.16 5.49 -11.81
C VAL A 48 12.16 4.49 -12.37
N VAL A 49 12.46 3.20 -12.29
CA VAL A 49 11.50 2.14 -12.56
C VAL A 49 11.27 1.31 -11.30
N LEU A 50 10.00 1.09 -10.95
CA LEU A 50 9.58 0.30 -9.81
C LEU A 50 8.99 -1.02 -10.30
N ALA A 51 9.53 -2.15 -9.83
CA ALA A 51 9.08 -3.49 -10.22
C ALA A 51 8.54 -4.24 -9.00
N ALA A 52 7.28 -4.66 -9.05
CA ALA A 52 6.59 -5.32 -7.95
C ALA A 52 5.41 -6.18 -8.42
N ARG A 53 4.75 -6.87 -7.48
CA ARG A 53 3.49 -7.60 -7.68
C ARG A 53 2.58 -7.48 -6.47
N GLY A 54 1.27 -7.53 -6.71
CA GLY A 54 0.25 -7.55 -5.67
C GLY A 54 0.37 -6.38 -4.70
N THR A 55 0.38 -6.67 -3.40
CA THR A 55 0.54 -5.66 -2.35
C THR A 55 1.78 -4.77 -2.53
N SER A 56 2.90 -5.35 -2.98
CA SER A 56 4.11 -4.58 -3.25
C SER A 56 3.96 -3.65 -4.46
N ASP A 57 3.11 -3.99 -5.44
CA ASP A 57 2.81 -3.14 -6.60
C ASP A 57 1.99 -1.91 -6.18
N ASN A 58 1.07 -2.07 -5.23
CA ASN A 58 0.36 -0.95 -4.62
C ASN A 58 1.32 -0.03 -3.84
N ALA A 59 2.33 -0.59 -3.16
CA ALA A 59 3.39 0.20 -2.55
C ALA A 59 4.27 0.90 -3.60
N ALA A 60 4.55 0.27 -4.73
CA ALA A 60 5.27 0.88 -5.85
C ALA A 60 4.50 2.07 -6.43
N LEU A 61 3.17 1.96 -6.58
CA LEU A 61 2.34 3.10 -7.01
C LEU A 61 2.44 4.28 -6.03
N TYR A 62 2.41 4.03 -4.72
CA TYR A 62 2.66 5.08 -3.73
C TYR A 62 4.07 5.69 -3.92
N GLY A 63 5.10 4.86 -4.10
CA GLY A 63 6.46 5.30 -4.39
C GLY A 63 6.56 6.18 -5.64
N ARG A 64 5.81 5.86 -6.70
CA ARG A 64 5.69 6.69 -7.90
C ARG A 64 5.22 8.10 -7.54
N TYR A 65 4.08 8.22 -6.84
CA TYR A 65 3.57 9.54 -6.43
C TYR A 65 4.60 10.32 -5.62
N LEU A 66 5.30 9.66 -4.68
CA LEU A 66 6.32 10.31 -3.85
C LEU A 66 7.51 10.82 -4.67
N ILE A 67 8.09 9.96 -5.49
CA ILE A 67 9.27 10.28 -6.29
C ILE A 67 8.95 11.41 -7.26
N GLU A 68 7.83 11.31 -7.99
CA GLU A 68 7.41 12.33 -8.95
C GLU A 68 7.11 13.67 -8.28
N THR A 69 6.44 13.68 -7.12
CA THR A 69 6.03 14.93 -6.45
C THR A 69 7.13 15.57 -5.61
N ARG A 70 8.07 14.80 -5.06
CA ARG A 70 9.11 15.31 -4.14
C ARG A 70 10.48 15.43 -4.78
N LEU A 71 10.78 14.62 -5.78
CA LEU A 71 12.08 14.64 -6.47
C LEU A 71 11.99 15.18 -7.90
N GLY A 72 10.78 15.27 -8.48
CA GLY A 72 10.59 15.68 -9.87
C GLY A 72 11.15 14.67 -10.89
N ILE A 73 11.38 13.42 -10.47
CA ILE A 73 11.95 12.37 -11.31
C ILE A 73 10.80 11.51 -11.86
N PRO A 74 10.68 11.34 -13.21
CA PRO A 74 9.63 10.49 -13.78
C PRO A 74 9.79 9.03 -13.34
N VAL A 75 8.65 8.37 -13.09
CA VAL A 75 8.62 6.98 -12.63
C VAL A 75 7.78 6.11 -13.55
N SER A 76 8.36 4.98 -13.96
CA SER A 76 7.62 3.90 -14.61
C SER A 76 7.32 2.78 -13.61
N LEU A 77 6.09 2.29 -13.60
CA LEU A 77 5.77 0.99 -13.00
C LEU A 77 6.09 -0.08 -14.04
N ALA A 78 6.93 -1.05 -13.65
CA ALA A 78 7.43 -2.05 -14.58
C ALA A 78 6.35 -3.01 -15.06
N ALA A 79 6.45 -3.41 -16.32
CA ALA A 79 5.82 -4.61 -16.84
C ALA A 79 6.90 -5.70 -17.00
N PRO A 80 7.19 -6.54 -16.00
CA PRO A 80 8.27 -7.51 -16.03
C PRO A 80 8.19 -8.46 -17.24
N SER A 81 6.99 -8.74 -17.76
CA SER A 81 6.78 -9.55 -18.96
C SER A 81 7.47 -9.00 -20.23
N VAL A 82 7.71 -7.69 -20.29
CA VAL A 82 8.49 -7.08 -21.40
C VAL A 82 9.87 -7.71 -21.49
N VAL A 83 10.49 -7.99 -20.35
CA VAL A 83 11.80 -8.65 -20.27
C VAL A 83 11.64 -10.17 -20.25
N THR A 84 10.76 -10.70 -19.39
CA THR A 84 10.72 -12.14 -19.08
C THR A 84 10.03 -12.99 -20.14
N LEU A 85 9.04 -12.44 -20.88
CA LEU A 85 8.33 -13.13 -21.95
C LEU A 85 8.75 -12.66 -23.34
N TYR A 86 8.86 -11.35 -23.53
CA TYR A 86 9.17 -10.79 -24.86
C TYR A 86 10.67 -10.65 -25.12
N GLY A 87 11.55 -10.84 -24.12
CA GLY A 87 13.00 -10.73 -24.27
C GLY A 87 13.48 -9.36 -24.73
N ALA A 88 12.69 -8.30 -24.53
CA ALA A 88 12.98 -6.98 -25.03
C ALA A 88 14.22 -6.36 -24.33
N ARG A 89 15.09 -5.76 -25.13
CA ARG A 89 16.28 -5.04 -24.65
C ARG A 89 15.96 -3.56 -24.49
N VAL A 90 15.48 -3.19 -23.29
CA VAL A 90 15.19 -1.80 -22.93
C VAL A 90 16.48 -1.09 -22.48
N ARG A 91 16.60 0.20 -22.79
CA ARG A 91 17.77 1.02 -22.41
C ARG A 91 17.62 1.50 -20.95
N TRP A 92 18.28 0.84 -20.01
CA TRP A 92 18.23 1.17 -18.58
C TRP A 92 19.44 1.96 -18.06
N ARG A 93 20.44 2.17 -18.90
CA ARG A 93 21.68 2.86 -18.49
C ARG A 93 21.39 4.24 -17.87
N GLY A 94 21.94 4.47 -16.68
CA GLY A 94 21.79 5.72 -15.93
C GLY A 94 20.53 5.82 -15.07
N MET A 95 19.52 4.98 -15.31
CA MET A 95 18.31 4.92 -14.50
C MET A 95 18.53 4.21 -13.17
N VAL A 96 17.53 4.25 -12.31
CA VAL A 96 17.44 3.46 -11.08
C VAL A 96 16.28 2.48 -11.20
N ALA A 97 16.54 1.20 -10.93
CA ALA A 97 15.51 0.16 -10.89
C ALA A 97 15.35 -0.33 -9.45
N ILE A 98 14.14 -0.24 -8.90
CA ILE A 98 13.84 -0.67 -7.54
C ILE A 98 12.87 -1.86 -7.60
N GLY A 99 13.32 -3.02 -7.13
CA GLY A 99 12.48 -4.20 -6.97
C GLY A 99 11.90 -4.26 -5.56
N LEU A 100 10.57 -4.31 -5.46
CA LEU A 100 9.85 -4.45 -4.19
C LEU A 100 9.26 -5.85 -4.10
N SER A 101 9.64 -6.61 -3.07
CA SER A 101 9.06 -7.93 -2.81
C SER A 101 9.24 -8.31 -1.35
N GLN A 102 8.15 -8.53 -0.62
CA GLN A 102 8.19 -8.96 0.77
C GLN A 102 9.07 -10.22 0.93
N SER A 103 8.85 -11.24 0.15
CA SER A 103 9.61 -12.50 0.22
C SER A 103 10.95 -12.44 -0.51
N GLY A 104 11.10 -11.51 -1.47
CA GLY A 104 12.23 -11.43 -2.38
C GLY A 104 12.39 -12.65 -3.29
N ARG A 105 11.32 -13.42 -3.51
CA ARG A 105 11.35 -14.72 -4.24
C ARG A 105 10.50 -14.75 -5.52
N SER A 106 9.87 -13.65 -5.91
CA SER A 106 9.09 -13.56 -7.16
C SER A 106 10.04 -13.64 -8.37
N PRO A 107 10.00 -14.72 -9.17
CA PRO A 107 11.01 -14.96 -10.19
C PRO A 107 11.06 -13.89 -11.27
N ASP A 108 9.90 -13.39 -11.66
CA ASP A 108 9.77 -12.32 -12.67
C ASP A 108 10.39 -11.00 -12.20
N ILE A 109 10.24 -10.65 -10.92
CA ILE A 109 10.85 -9.44 -10.33
C ILE A 109 12.37 -9.62 -10.22
N VAL A 110 12.84 -10.79 -9.80
CA VAL A 110 14.28 -11.10 -9.73
C VAL A 110 14.91 -10.97 -11.12
N ARG A 111 14.35 -11.64 -12.14
CA ARG A 111 14.85 -11.56 -13.53
C ARG A 111 14.81 -10.14 -14.10
N PHE A 112 13.76 -9.37 -13.77
CA PHE A 112 13.67 -7.99 -14.19
C PHE A 112 14.81 -7.14 -13.60
N ILE A 113 15.12 -7.29 -12.32
CA ILE A 113 16.21 -6.57 -11.65
C ILE A 113 17.57 -6.99 -12.21
N GLU A 114 17.80 -8.29 -12.45
CA GLU A 114 19.01 -8.79 -13.09
C GLU A 114 19.20 -8.15 -14.47
N ALA A 115 18.18 -8.19 -15.32
CA ALA A 115 18.24 -7.62 -16.66
C ALA A 115 18.45 -6.10 -16.67
N THR A 116 17.87 -5.36 -15.72
CA THR A 116 18.08 -3.91 -15.61
C THR A 116 19.49 -3.58 -15.11
N ARG A 117 20.06 -4.37 -14.19
CA ARG A 117 21.44 -4.25 -13.73
C ARG A 117 22.43 -4.50 -14.87
N ASP A 118 22.26 -5.59 -15.60
CA ASP A 118 23.10 -5.97 -16.73
C ASP A 118 23.07 -4.91 -17.85
N ALA A 119 21.96 -4.19 -17.99
CA ALA A 119 21.82 -3.06 -18.91
C ALA A 119 22.27 -1.70 -18.34
N GLY A 120 22.91 -1.68 -17.15
CA GLY A 120 23.60 -0.52 -16.57
C GLY A 120 22.74 0.42 -15.73
N ALA A 121 21.58 -0.03 -15.24
CA ALA A 121 20.87 0.66 -14.18
C ALA A 121 21.55 0.47 -12.81
N LEU A 122 21.35 1.41 -11.89
CA LEU A 122 21.58 1.16 -10.47
C LEU A 122 20.35 0.40 -9.94
N THR A 123 20.57 -0.78 -9.36
CA THR A 123 19.47 -1.63 -8.88
C THR A 123 19.40 -1.64 -7.36
N VAL A 124 18.15 -1.58 -6.84
CA VAL A 124 17.84 -1.59 -5.42
C VAL A 124 16.80 -2.66 -5.13
N ALA A 125 17.04 -3.49 -4.13
CA ALA A 125 16.05 -4.43 -3.59
C ALA A 125 15.45 -3.87 -2.30
N ILE A 126 14.13 -3.78 -2.23
CA ILE A 126 13.39 -3.54 -0.98
C ILE A 126 12.70 -4.84 -0.60
N THR A 127 13.17 -5.51 0.45
CA THR A 127 12.67 -6.84 0.81
C THR A 127 12.75 -7.08 2.32
N ASN A 128 11.92 -7.98 2.82
CA ASN A 128 11.97 -8.41 4.23
C ASN A 128 12.98 -9.56 4.46
N SER A 129 13.61 -10.04 3.39
CA SER A 129 14.56 -11.16 3.44
C SER A 129 15.91 -10.78 2.80
N PRO A 130 16.93 -10.41 3.59
CA PRO A 130 18.22 -9.95 3.07
C PRO A 130 19.03 -11.01 2.32
N ARG A 131 18.64 -12.28 2.43
CA ARG A 131 19.29 -13.41 1.75
C ARG A 131 18.47 -13.95 0.58
N ALA A 132 17.36 -13.30 0.23
CA ALA A 132 16.50 -13.76 -0.87
C ALA A 132 17.14 -13.54 -2.25
N PRO A 133 16.67 -14.24 -3.30
CA PRO A 133 17.15 -14.04 -4.67
C PRO A 133 17.16 -12.59 -5.12
N LEU A 134 16.12 -11.81 -4.81
CA LEU A 134 16.03 -10.39 -5.16
C LEU A 134 17.16 -9.57 -4.53
N ALA A 135 17.51 -9.84 -3.26
CA ALA A 135 18.61 -9.15 -2.57
C ALA A 135 19.96 -9.45 -3.22
N ARG A 136 20.17 -10.66 -3.75
CA ARG A 136 21.40 -11.01 -4.49
C ARG A 136 21.44 -10.45 -5.90
N ALA A 137 20.29 -10.20 -6.50
CA ALA A 137 20.16 -9.66 -7.85
C ALA A 137 20.46 -8.16 -7.94
N ALA A 138 20.32 -7.41 -6.83
CA ALA A 138 20.45 -5.97 -6.80
C ALA A 138 21.85 -5.48 -6.31
N ASP A 139 22.22 -4.26 -6.67
CA ASP A 139 23.45 -3.60 -6.20
C ASP A 139 23.33 -3.12 -4.75
N GLU A 140 22.11 -2.70 -4.34
CA GLU A 140 21.79 -2.18 -3.01
C GLU A 140 20.59 -2.92 -2.44
N VAL A 141 20.59 -3.10 -1.12
CA VAL A 141 19.51 -3.79 -0.42
C VAL A 141 19.04 -2.95 0.75
N LEU A 142 17.72 -2.73 0.83
CA LEU A 142 17.05 -2.14 1.98
C LEU A 142 16.13 -3.19 2.62
N VAL A 143 16.33 -3.45 3.89
CA VAL A 143 15.61 -4.50 4.64
C VAL A 143 14.43 -3.92 5.38
N LEU A 144 13.25 -4.55 5.28
CA LEU A 144 12.00 -4.04 5.89
C LEU A 144 11.93 -4.23 7.41
N HIS A 145 12.73 -5.12 7.98
CA HIS A 145 12.72 -5.45 9.43
C HIS A 145 11.32 -5.73 10.01
N ALA A 146 10.37 -6.16 9.16
CA ALA A 146 8.97 -6.39 9.57
C ALA A 146 8.77 -7.69 10.36
N GLY A 147 9.85 -8.46 10.61
CA GLY A 147 9.73 -9.79 11.19
C GLY A 147 9.01 -10.76 10.24
N ARG A 148 8.68 -11.94 10.75
CA ARG A 148 7.97 -12.94 9.94
C ARG A 148 6.51 -12.57 9.78
N GLU A 149 6.05 -12.44 8.54
CA GLU A 149 4.64 -12.28 8.20
C GLU A 149 4.09 -13.64 7.75
N ARG A 150 3.15 -14.20 8.51
CA ARG A 150 2.65 -15.58 8.43
C ARG A 150 1.30 -15.68 7.74
N SER A 151 0.44 -14.68 7.91
CA SER A 151 -0.82 -14.58 7.18
C SER A 151 -0.56 -14.52 5.68
N VAL A 152 -1.41 -15.11 4.87
CA VAL A 152 -1.28 -15.06 3.40
C VAL A 152 -1.43 -13.63 2.89
N ALA A 153 -2.45 -12.92 3.33
CA ALA A 153 -2.63 -11.51 3.03
C ALA A 153 -1.55 -10.66 3.74
N ALA A 154 -0.81 -9.87 2.99
CA ALA A 154 0.20 -8.98 3.54
C ALA A 154 -0.45 -7.77 4.23
N THR A 155 0.10 -7.37 5.38
CA THR A 155 -0.37 -6.23 6.18
C THR A 155 0.80 -5.35 6.65
N LYS A 156 1.56 -5.80 7.65
CA LYS A 156 2.70 -5.04 8.22
C LYS A 156 3.84 -4.82 7.22
N THR A 157 4.07 -5.76 6.30
CA THR A 157 5.11 -5.59 5.28
C THR A 157 4.71 -4.55 4.23
N TYR A 158 3.42 -4.32 4.00
CA TYR A 158 2.96 -3.21 3.15
C TYR A 158 3.29 -1.86 3.76
N THR A 159 2.92 -1.61 5.02
CA THR A 159 3.25 -0.35 5.71
C THR A 159 4.75 -0.15 5.85
N ALA A 160 5.52 -1.22 6.07
CA ALA A 160 6.97 -1.16 6.07
C ALA A 160 7.54 -0.76 4.69
N GLN A 161 6.97 -1.24 3.58
CA GLN A 161 7.36 -0.81 2.22
C GLN A 161 7.03 0.66 1.97
N LEU A 162 5.85 1.13 2.38
CA LEU A 162 5.51 2.55 2.29
C LEU A 162 6.53 3.40 3.06
N THR A 163 6.86 2.99 4.29
CA THR A 163 7.82 3.70 5.15
C THR A 163 9.22 3.72 4.55
N MET A 164 9.68 2.60 4.02
CA MET A 164 10.98 2.51 3.36
C MET A 164 11.06 3.48 2.17
N LEU A 165 10.04 3.49 1.31
CA LEU A 165 9.97 4.40 0.16
C LEU A 165 9.90 5.87 0.60
N SER A 166 9.09 6.17 1.62
CA SER A 166 8.95 7.55 2.11
C SER A 166 10.22 8.08 2.78
N LEU A 167 10.93 7.25 3.54
CA LEU A 167 12.22 7.60 4.14
C LEU A 167 13.29 7.82 3.07
N LEU A 168 13.38 6.91 2.08
CA LEU A 168 14.35 7.04 1.00
C LEU A 168 14.11 8.34 0.21
N VAL A 169 12.87 8.67 -0.12
CA VAL A 169 12.52 9.90 -0.82
C VAL A 169 12.77 11.12 0.06
N ALA A 170 12.38 11.11 1.34
CA ALA A 170 12.57 12.20 2.26
C ALA A 170 14.06 12.56 2.42
N HIS A 171 14.92 11.55 2.58
CA HIS A 171 16.37 11.75 2.66
C HIS A 171 17.00 12.12 1.31
N THR A 172 16.47 11.64 0.18
CA THR A 172 16.94 12.02 -1.15
C THR A 172 16.60 13.47 -1.45
N ALA A 173 15.40 13.93 -1.09
CA ALA A 173 14.95 15.32 -1.23
C ALA A 173 15.52 16.28 -0.17
N GLU A 174 16.17 15.76 0.88
CA GLU A 174 16.55 16.51 2.10
C GLU A 174 15.34 17.22 2.76
N ASP A 175 14.15 16.63 2.64
CA ASP A 175 12.91 17.17 3.15
C ASP A 175 12.82 16.96 4.69
N ARG A 176 13.35 17.93 5.43
CA ARG A 176 13.39 17.89 6.90
C ARG A 176 12.00 17.79 7.54
N ARG A 177 10.96 18.32 6.87
CA ARG A 177 9.59 18.25 7.37
C ARG A 177 9.05 16.83 7.29
N LEU A 178 9.23 16.19 6.13
CA LEU A 178 8.82 14.80 5.93
C LEU A 178 9.63 13.84 6.83
N ILE A 179 10.96 14.08 6.99
CA ILE A 179 11.81 13.30 7.91
C ILE A 179 11.27 13.36 9.34
N ARG A 180 11.01 14.56 9.86
CA ARG A 180 10.45 14.73 11.22
C ARG A 180 9.05 14.13 11.39
N ALA A 181 8.22 14.19 10.35
CA ALA A 181 6.87 13.62 10.40
C ALA A 181 6.86 12.10 10.59
N HIS A 182 7.94 11.40 10.23
CA HIS A 182 8.05 9.96 10.49
C HIS A 182 8.22 9.63 11.99
N GLU A 183 8.68 10.57 12.81
CA GLU A 183 8.82 10.35 14.26
C GLU A 183 7.47 10.11 14.93
N ALA A 184 6.42 10.80 14.49
CA ALA A 184 5.05 10.65 15.00
C ALA A 184 4.23 9.57 14.26
N LEU A 185 4.79 8.94 13.23
CA LEU A 185 4.05 7.99 12.40
C LEU A 185 3.63 6.71 13.15
N PRO A 186 4.47 6.09 14.01
CA PRO A 186 4.06 4.93 14.79
C PRO A 186 2.84 5.20 15.67
N ASP A 187 2.80 6.35 16.36
CA ASP A 187 1.67 6.76 17.23
C ASP A 187 0.40 6.99 16.39
N ALA A 188 0.52 7.61 15.21
CA ALA A 188 -0.61 7.82 14.33
C ALA A 188 -1.18 6.49 13.81
N VAL A 189 -0.31 5.51 13.52
CA VAL A 189 -0.70 4.15 13.12
C VAL A 189 -1.33 3.41 14.30
N ALA A 190 -0.80 3.56 15.53
CA ALA A 190 -1.39 3.00 16.75
C ALA A 190 -2.80 3.56 16.99
N SER A 191 -2.98 4.87 16.85
CA SER A 191 -4.31 5.51 16.97
C SER A 191 -5.30 5.03 15.92
N ALA A 192 -4.84 4.65 14.73
CA ALA A 192 -5.71 4.08 13.69
C ALA A 192 -6.21 2.66 14.06
N LEU A 193 -5.53 1.93 14.94
CA LEU A 193 -6.00 0.64 15.46
C LEU A 193 -7.23 0.79 16.39
N GLU A 194 -7.46 1.96 16.96
CA GLU A 194 -8.61 2.23 17.82
C GLU A 194 -9.94 2.36 17.06
N THR A 195 -9.88 2.36 15.72
CA THR A 195 -11.07 2.46 14.86
C THR A 195 -11.91 1.17 14.81
N VAL A 196 -11.54 0.13 15.53
CA VAL A 196 -12.21 -1.20 15.51
C VAL A 196 -13.72 -1.13 15.62
N PRO A 197 -14.36 -0.35 16.51
CA PRO A 197 -15.83 -0.29 16.59
C PRO A 197 -16.46 0.16 15.26
N ALA A 198 -16.03 1.31 14.72
CA ALA A 198 -16.56 1.85 13.46
C ALA A 198 -16.27 0.94 12.26
N VAL A 199 -15.11 0.27 12.27
CA VAL A 199 -14.73 -0.71 11.23
C VAL A 199 -15.58 -1.97 11.32
N THR A 200 -15.95 -2.42 12.53
CA THR A 200 -16.86 -3.57 12.72
C THR A 200 -18.24 -3.26 12.17
N ASP A 201 -18.76 -2.05 12.40
CA ASP A 201 -20.02 -1.60 11.80
C ASP A 201 -19.93 -1.56 10.28
N ALA A 202 -18.85 -1.02 9.73
CA ALA A 202 -18.61 -1.02 8.28
C ALA A 202 -18.54 -2.44 7.72
N ALA A 203 -17.89 -3.37 8.41
CA ALA A 203 -17.81 -4.77 8.00
C ALA A 203 -19.18 -5.46 8.01
N ALA A 204 -20.05 -5.17 8.99
CA ALA A 204 -21.40 -5.69 9.03
C ALA A 204 -22.21 -5.22 7.78
N HIS A 205 -22.06 -3.96 7.39
CA HIS A 205 -22.69 -3.42 6.18
C HIS A 205 -22.16 -4.05 4.88
N LEU A 206 -20.87 -4.41 4.83
CA LEU A 206 -20.23 -5.01 3.65
C LEU A 206 -20.38 -6.52 3.59
N SER A 207 -20.61 -7.20 4.73
CA SER A 207 -20.59 -8.67 4.80
C SER A 207 -21.61 -9.35 3.90
N GLN A 208 -22.73 -8.70 3.62
CA GLN A 208 -23.80 -9.21 2.76
C GLN A 208 -23.67 -8.81 1.28
N ALA A 209 -22.76 -7.88 0.95
CA ALA A 209 -22.56 -7.43 -0.41
C ALA A 209 -21.60 -8.35 -1.17
N SER A 210 -21.90 -8.67 -2.43
CA SER A 210 -21.01 -9.45 -3.31
C SER A 210 -19.86 -8.60 -3.85
N GLU A 211 -20.09 -7.29 -3.98
CA GLU A 211 -19.18 -6.36 -4.62
C GLU A 211 -19.15 -4.99 -3.91
N CYS A 212 -18.10 -4.24 -4.12
CA CYS A 212 -18.00 -2.85 -3.69
C CYS A 212 -16.98 -2.07 -4.53
N LEU A 213 -17.10 -0.75 -4.53
CA LEU A 213 -16.05 0.14 -5.03
C LEU A 213 -15.25 0.74 -3.88
N VAL A 214 -13.94 0.93 -4.13
CA VAL A 214 -13.05 1.68 -3.24
C VAL A 214 -12.47 2.85 -4.02
N THR A 215 -12.54 4.06 -3.49
CA THR A 215 -12.04 5.23 -4.22
C THR A 215 -11.23 6.16 -3.35
N SER A 216 -10.20 6.72 -3.96
CA SER A 216 -9.40 7.79 -3.42
C SER A 216 -8.68 8.55 -4.54
N ARG A 217 -7.72 9.43 -4.20
CA ARG A 217 -6.89 10.16 -5.17
C ARG A 217 -5.52 10.50 -4.58
N GLY A 218 -4.53 10.71 -5.47
CA GLY A 218 -3.17 11.04 -5.05
C GLY A 218 -2.51 9.88 -4.31
N TYR A 219 -1.78 10.15 -3.24
CA TYR A 219 -1.08 9.13 -2.46
C TYR A 219 -1.98 7.99 -2.00
N ASN A 220 -3.22 8.28 -1.62
CA ASN A 220 -4.17 7.28 -1.14
C ASN A 220 -4.89 6.49 -2.25
N PHE A 221 -4.60 6.73 -3.51
CA PHE A 221 -5.05 5.81 -4.57
C PHE A 221 -4.40 4.42 -4.39
N ALA A 222 -3.13 4.38 -3.98
CA ALA A 222 -2.46 3.14 -3.59
C ALA A 222 -3.18 2.44 -2.41
N THR A 223 -3.64 3.22 -1.42
CA THR A 223 -4.44 2.70 -0.30
C THR A 223 -5.77 2.10 -0.75
N ALA A 224 -6.45 2.73 -1.71
CA ALA A 224 -7.70 2.20 -2.26
C ALA A 224 -7.48 0.86 -2.99
N LEU A 225 -6.42 0.76 -3.81
CA LEU A 225 -6.04 -0.47 -4.50
C LEU A 225 -5.70 -1.60 -3.51
N GLU A 226 -4.93 -1.28 -2.46
CA GLU A 226 -4.56 -2.26 -1.44
C GLU A 226 -5.78 -2.73 -0.64
N ALA A 227 -6.70 -1.82 -0.29
CA ALA A 227 -7.95 -2.16 0.37
C ALA A 227 -8.80 -3.11 -0.47
N ALA A 228 -8.97 -2.82 -1.76
CA ALA A 228 -9.69 -3.68 -2.68
C ALA A 228 -9.02 -5.06 -2.83
N LEU A 229 -7.68 -5.10 -2.86
CA LEU A 229 -6.93 -6.36 -2.87
C LEU A 229 -7.19 -7.17 -1.60
N LYS A 230 -7.11 -6.56 -0.42
CA LYS A 230 -7.36 -7.23 0.87
C LYS A 230 -8.78 -7.77 0.97
N LEU A 231 -9.80 -7.02 0.54
CA LEU A 231 -11.18 -7.49 0.49
C LEU A 231 -11.34 -8.70 -0.45
N LYS A 232 -10.74 -8.68 -1.63
CA LYS A 232 -10.74 -9.83 -2.56
C LYS A 232 -10.08 -11.06 -1.95
N GLU A 233 -8.87 -10.90 -1.41
CA GLU A 233 -8.08 -12.01 -0.88
C GLU A 233 -8.71 -12.65 0.36
N SER A 234 -9.15 -11.83 1.34
CA SER A 234 -9.60 -12.34 2.63
C SER A 234 -11.09 -12.63 2.70
N SER A 235 -11.93 -11.84 2.04
CA SER A 235 -13.40 -11.93 2.16
C SER A 235 -14.13 -12.41 0.89
N ARG A 236 -13.38 -12.71 -0.19
CA ARG A 236 -13.95 -13.12 -1.49
C ARG A 236 -14.97 -12.12 -2.05
N MET A 237 -14.85 -10.87 -1.70
CA MET A 237 -15.67 -9.79 -2.25
C MET A 237 -15.07 -9.32 -3.58
N VAL A 238 -15.86 -9.09 -4.58
CA VAL A 238 -15.42 -8.41 -5.80
C VAL A 238 -15.28 -6.92 -5.48
N ALA A 239 -14.10 -6.51 -5.02
CA ALA A 239 -13.80 -5.12 -4.71
C ALA A 239 -12.97 -4.51 -5.84
N GLU A 240 -13.44 -3.42 -6.42
CA GLU A 240 -12.71 -2.67 -7.44
C GLU A 240 -12.26 -1.33 -6.88
N ALA A 241 -11.01 -0.95 -7.16
CA ALA A 241 -10.48 0.34 -6.79
C ALA A 241 -10.30 1.23 -8.01
N LEU A 242 -10.85 2.44 -7.94
CA LEU A 242 -10.73 3.45 -8.98
C LEU A 242 -10.20 4.76 -8.39
N SER A 243 -9.32 5.43 -9.11
CA SER A 243 -9.06 6.81 -8.76
C SER A 243 -10.36 7.60 -8.86
N SER A 244 -10.56 8.55 -8.00
CA SER A 244 -11.81 9.30 -7.98
C SER A 244 -12.05 10.13 -9.25
N ALA A 245 -11.01 10.37 -10.06
CA ALA A 245 -11.15 10.94 -11.38
C ALA A 245 -11.72 9.91 -12.36
N ASP A 246 -11.08 8.72 -12.43
CA ASP A 246 -11.52 7.65 -13.35
C ASP A 246 -12.94 7.17 -13.02
N LEU A 247 -13.29 7.10 -11.72
CA LEU A 247 -14.66 6.80 -11.29
C LEU A 247 -15.70 7.74 -11.95
N LEU A 248 -15.36 9.03 -12.10
CA LEU A 248 -16.26 10.01 -12.71
C LEU A 248 -16.32 9.94 -14.24
N HIS A 249 -15.34 9.30 -14.89
CA HIS A 249 -15.25 9.16 -16.34
C HIS A 249 -15.99 7.93 -16.90
N GLY A 250 -17.08 7.52 -16.25
CA GLY A 250 -17.95 6.45 -16.72
C GLY A 250 -18.30 5.43 -15.63
N PRO A 251 -17.33 4.84 -14.90
CA PRO A 251 -17.59 3.76 -13.94
C PRO A 251 -18.59 4.10 -12.82
N ILE A 252 -18.81 5.38 -12.51
CA ILE A 252 -19.85 5.80 -11.56
C ILE A 252 -21.27 5.34 -11.97
N ALA A 253 -21.45 4.91 -13.21
CA ALA A 253 -22.73 4.40 -13.72
C ALA A 253 -23.18 3.13 -12.97
N VAL A 254 -22.24 2.28 -12.51
CA VAL A 254 -22.56 1.05 -11.74
C VAL A 254 -23.06 1.34 -10.33
N VAL A 255 -22.88 2.57 -9.85
CA VAL A 255 -23.29 2.95 -8.48
C VAL A 255 -24.80 3.23 -8.48
N GLU A 256 -25.55 2.26 -8.08
CA GLU A 256 -27.00 2.37 -7.86
C GLU A 256 -27.30 2.62 -6.37
N ARG A 257 -28.61 2.68 -6.06
CA ARG A 257 -29.07 2.78 -4.68
C ARG A 257 -28.55 1.62 -3.83
N ASP A 258 -28.04 1.96 -2.64
CA ASP A 258 -27.47 1.03 -1.65
C ASP A 258 -26.19 0.30 -2.10
N PHE A 259 -25.65 0.63 -3.29
CA PHE A 259 -24.37 0.08 -3.73
C PHE A 259 -23.24 0.50 -2.79
N PRO A 260 -22.41 -0.45 -2.28
CA PRO A 260 -21.36 -0.14 -1.32
C PRO A 260 -20.20 0.59 -1.94
N VAL A 261 -19.82 1.74 -1.38
CA VAL A 261 -18.65 2.51 -1.81
C VAL A 261 -17.81 2.93 -0.60
N ILE A 262 -16.55 2.54 -0.60
CA ILE A 262 -15.57 2.97 0.39
C ILE A 262 -14.83 4.20 -0.16
N VAL A 263 -14.87 5.31 0.58
CA VAL A 263 -14.22 6.57 0.21
C VAL A 263 -13.09 6.87 1.19
N VAL A 264 -11.85 6.84 0.71
CA VAL A 264 -10.66 7.20 1.48
C VAL A 264 -10.35 8.67 1.23
N ALA A 265 -10.66 9.53 2.20
CA ALA A 265 -10.64 10.99 2.04
C ALA A 265 -9.81 11.69 3.13
N PRO A 266 -8.47 11.60 3.08
CA PRO A 266 -7.59 12.29 4.01
C PRO A 266 -7.67 13.82 3.81
N ARG A 267 -7.24 14.55 4.82
CA ARG A 267 -6.92 15.98 4.66
C ARG A 267 -5.74 16.11 3.70
N GLY A 268 -5.82 17.03 2.75
CA GLY A 268 -4.77 17.25 1.77
C GLY A 268 -5.28 17.85 0.46
N ARG A 269 -4.46 17.85 -0.57
CA ARG A 269 -4.74 18.48 -1.87
C ARG A 269 -5.93 17.86 -2.61
N ALA A 270 -6.18 16.57 -2.41
CA ALA A 270 -7.28 15.86 -3.04
C ALA A 270 -8.65 16.07 -2.36
N LEU A 271 -8.70 16.66 -1.15
CA LEU A 271 -9.90 16.73 -0.31
C LEU A 271 -11.09 17.40 -1.00
N GLY A 272 -10.87 18.51 -1.70
CA GLY A 272 -11.94 19.25 -2.41
C GLY A 272 -12.59 18.39 -3.49
N HIS A 273 -11.78 17.70 -4.27
CA HIS A 273 -12.25 16.77 -5.29
C HIS A 273 -13.02 15.59 -4.69
N LEU A 274 -12.45 14.93 -3.67
CA LEU A 274 -13.08 13.79 -2.98
C LEU A 274 -14.42 14.19 -2.32
N SER A 275 -14.51 15.40 -1.78
CA SER A 275 -15.78 15.96 -1.27
C SER A 275 -16.82 16.08 -2.38
N GLY A 276 -16.41 16.47 -3.59
CA GLY A 276 -17.28 16.54 -4.78
C GLY A 276 -17.78 15.16 -5.21
N VAL A 277 -16.89 14.16 -5.20
CA VAL A 277 -17.22 12.76 -5.51
C VAL A 277 -18.20 12.21 -4.48
N LEU A 278 -17.94 12.39 -3.17
CA LEU A 278 -18.85 11.94 -2.12
C LEU A 278 -20.27 12.51 -2.31
N ARG A 279 -20.41 13.82 -2.60
CA ARG A 279 -21.72 14.40 -2.88
C ARG A 279 -22.44 13.75 -4.07
N ARG A 280 -21.71 13.33 -5.10
CA ARG A 280 -22.30 12.62 -6.25
C ARG A 280 -22.75 11.21 -5.86
N LEU A 281 -21.97 10.48 -5.08
CA LEU A 281 -22.32 9.17 -4.56
C LEU A 281 -23.58 9.23 -3.68
N LEU A 282 -23.68 10.24 -2.79
CA LEU A 282 -24.84 10.46 -1.93
C LEU A 282 -26.13 10.77 -2.75
N ARG A 283 -26.01 11.56 -3.83
CA ARG A 283 -27.17 11.79 -4.74
C ARG A 283 -27.66 10.53 -5.43
N ARG A 284 -26.75 9.56 -5.65
CA ARG A 284 -27.10 8.23 -6.18
C ARG A 284 -27.59 7.27 -5.08
N ARG A 285 -27.65 7.75 -3.82
CA ARG A 285 -28.04 6.96 -2.66
C ARG A 285 -27.11 5.76 -2.43
N ALA A 286 -25.83 5.88 -2.79
CA ALA A 286 -24.83 4.86 -2.49
C ALA A 286 -24.70 4.67 -0.97
N ARG A 287 -24.43 3.46 -0.53
CA ARG A 287 -24.09 3.15 0.86
C ARG A 287 -22.61 3.41 1.06
N THR A 288 -22.27 4.54 1.67
CA THR A 288 -20.89 5.01 1.78
C THR A 288 -20.24 4.68 3.13
N VAL A 289 -19.05 4.07 3.09
CA VAL A 289 -18.11 4.01 4.21
C VAL A 289 -17.05 5.09 3.96
N VAL A 290 -16.95 6.08 4.82
CA VAL A 290 -16.03 7.21 4.63
C VAL A 290 -14.96 7.22 5.70
N LEU A 291 -13.71 7.06 5.27
CA LEU A 291 -12.53 7.19 6.13
C LEU A 291 -11.97 8.61 5.99
N SER A 292 -11.98 9.38 7.07
CA SER A 292 -11.51 10.77 7.04
C SER A 292 -11.17 11.30 8.43
N SER A 293 -10.34 12.33 8.50
CA SER A 293 -10.17 13.17 9.70
C SER A 293 -11.08 14.42 9.65
N VAL A 294 -11.84 14.63 8.56
CA VAL A 294 -12.64 15.86 8.34
C VAL A 294 -14.08 15.67 8.77
N PRO A 295 -14.55 16.34 9.85
CA PRO A 295 -15.87 16.10 10.44
C PRO A 295 -17.03 16.23 9.46
N ARG A 296 -16.99 17.23 8.55
CA ARG A 296 -18.06 17.46 7.57
C ARG A 296 -18.26 16.31 6.57
N LEU A 297 -17.19 15.56 6.26
CA LEU A 297 -17.31 14.39 5.38
C LEU A 297 -17.90 13.21 6.13
N LEU A 298 -17.48 13.03 7.39
CA LEU A 298 -17.97 11.96 8.25
C LEU A 298 -19.47 12.13 8.56
N ALA A 299 -19.94 13.36 8.78
CA ALA A 299 -21.35 13.65 9.07
C ALA A 299 -22.30 13.27 7.92
N SER A 300 -21.81 13.16 6.69
CA SER A 300 -22.63 12.77 5.52
C SER A 300 -22.51 11.30 5.14
N ALA A 301 -21.65 10.54 5.81
CA ALA A 301 -21.42 9.11 5.51
C ALA A 301 -22.51 8.23 6.12
N ALA A 302 -22.83 7.13 5.44
CA ALA A 302 -23.66 6.08 6.06
C ALA A 302 -22.91 5.39 7.21
N VAL A 303 -21.59 5.15 7.03
CA VAL A 303 -20.71 4.64 8.08
C VAL A 303 -19.45 5.53 8.13
N PRO A 304 -19.31 6.38 9.13
CA PRO A 304 -18.12 7.21 9.32
C PRO A 304 -17.02 6.43 10.05
N VAL A 305 -15.79 6.48 9.52
CA VAL A 305 -14.59 5.98 10.19
C VAL A 305 -13.65 7.17 10.39
N ARG A 306 -13.60 7.65 11.64
CA ARG A 306 -12.77 8.80 12.01
C ARG A 306 -11.31 8.37 12.19
N LEU A 307 -10.40 9.10 11.57
CA LEU A 307 -8.96 8.90 11.67
C LEU A 307 -8.25 10.13 12.25
N PRO A 308 -7.06 9.97 12.83
CA PRO A 308 -6.26 11.11 13.26
C PRO A 308 -5.83 11.96 12.05
N ASP A 309 -5.58 13.25 12.30
CA ASP A 309 -4.93 14.10 11.33
C ASP A 309 -3.45 13.70 11.19
N VAL A 310 -2.98 13.63 9.94
CA VAL A 310 -1.58 13.36 9.62
C VAL A 310 -0.93 14.65 9.15
N GLN A 311 0.17 15.05 9.79
CA GLN A 311 0.85 16.33 9.52
C GLN A 311 1.33 16.46 8.07
N GLU A 312 1.77 15.34 7.46
CA GLU A 312 2.20 15.25 6.08
C GLU A 312 1.25 14.35 5.29
N GLU A 313 0.58 14.92 4.26
CA GLU A 313 -0.34 14.17 3.38
C GLU A 313 0.31 12.91 2.80
N ALA A 314 1.61 12.98 2.51
CA ALA A 314 2.37 11.85 1.97
C ALA A 314 2.40 10.64 2.92
N LEU A 315 2.27 10.83 4.22
CA LEU A 315 2.26 9.75 5.22
C LEU A 315 0.84 9.23 5.53
N SER A 316 -0.21 9.88 5.02
CA SER A 316 -1.58 9.44 5.26
C SER A 316 -1.88 8.00 4.78
N PRO A 317 -1.28 7.44 3.70
CA PRO A 317 -1.49 6.04 3.32
C PRO A 317 -1.15 5.03 4.41
N HIS A 318 -0.14 5.30 5.24
CA HIS A 318 0.27 4.42 6.34
C HIS A 318 -0.81 4.29 7.42
N VAL A 319 -1.51 5.40 7.69
CA VAL A 319 -2.55 5.49 8.71
C VAL A 319 -3.88 4.97 8.17
N TYR A 320 -4.22 5.35 6.93
CA TYR A 320 -5.52 5.03 6.33
C TYR A 320 -5.65 3.57 5.89
N ILE A 321 -4.54 2.86 5.68
CA ILE A 321 -4.61 1.42 5.33
C ILE A 321 -4.97 0.55 6.54
N VAL A 322 -4.64 0.96 7.76
CA VAL A 322 -4.87 0.15 8.96
C VAL A 322 -6.35 -0.21 9.17
N PRO A 323 -7.29 0.75 9.21
CA PRO A 323 -8.72 0.43 9.32
C PRO A 323 -9.25 -0.36 8.13
N LEU A 324 -8.64 -0.22 6.95
CA LEU A 324 -9.05 -1.00 5.76
C LEU A 324 -8.58 -2.45 5.83
N GLN A 325 -7.42 -2.72 6.41
CA GLN A 325 -6.97 -4.07 6.73
C GLN A 325 -7.86 -4.71 7.81
N LEU A 326 -8.22 -3.96 8.85
CA LEU A 326 -9.19 -4.40 9.86
C LEU A 326 -10.57 -4.65 9.24
N LEU A 327 -11.02 -3.80 8.30
CA LEU A 327 -12.27 -3.97 7.58
C LEU A 327 -12.30 -5.28 6.79
N ALA A 328 -11.23 -5.56 6.05
CA ALA A 328 -11.10 -6.81 5.31
C ALA A 328 -11.10 -8.03 6.24
N TYR A 329 -10.39 -7.94 7.37
CA TYR A 329 -10.38 -8.95 8.42
C TYR A 329 -11.79 -9.21 8.99
N HIS A 330 -12.49 -8.17 9.47
CA HIS A 330 -13.81 -8.31 10.07
C HIS A 330 -14.85 -8.79 9.05
N THR A 331 -14.81 -8.29 7.80
CA THR A 331 -15.69 -8.75 6.72
C THR A 331 -15.49 -10.24 6.45
N ALA A 332 -14.24 -10.72 6.39
CA ALA A 332 -13.94 -12.14 6.23
C ALA A 332 -14.51 -12.98 7.38
N ARG A 333 -14.32 -12.52 8.61
CA ARG A 333 -14.82 -13.22 9.82
C ARG A 333 -16.35 -13.30 9.85
N LEU A 334 -17.04 -12.23 9.51
CA LEU A 334 -18.51 -12.20 9.42
C LEU A 334 -19.06 -13.12 8.31
N ARG A 335 -18.25 -13.36 7.27
CA ARG A 335 -18.56 -14.32 6.20
C ARG A 335 -18.16 -15.77 6.55
N GLY A 336 -17.68 -16.04 7.76
CA GLY A 336 -17.24 -17.37 8.18
C GLY A 336 -15.93 -17.83 7.53
N LEU A 337 -15.14 -16.90 6.94
CA LEU A 337 -13.88 -17.19 6.26
C LEU A 337 -12.69 -17.07 7.22
N ASP A 338 -11.59 -17.73 6.86
CA ASP A 338 -10.30 -17.61 7.56
C ASP A 338 -9.36 -16.71 6.74
N PRO A 339 -9.16 -15.43 7.14
CA PRO A 339 -8.28 -14.51 6.42
C PRO A 339 -6.80 -14.86 6.52
N ASP A 340 -6.40 -15.73 7.47
CA ASP A 340 -5.01 -16.22 7.56
C ASP A 340 -4.65 -17.16 6.41
N ARG A 341 -5.65 -17.90 5.93
CA ARG A 341 -5.48 -18.98 4.92
C ARG A 341 -6.61 -18.93 3.89
N PRO A 342 -6.68 -17.88 3.07
CA PRO A 342 -7.68 -17.80 2.02
C PRO A 342 -7.56 -18.99 1.06
N GLN A 343 -8.70 -19.59 0.71
CA GLN A 343 -8.72 -20.75 -0.17
C GLN A 343 -8.15 -20.40 -1.56
N GLY A 344 -7.28 -21.25 -2.08
CA GLY A 344 -6.67 -21.07 -3.39
C GLY A 344 -5.46 -20.14 -3.43
N LEU A 345 -5.13 -19.47 -2.32
CA LEU A 345 -3.97 -18.59 -2.25
C LEU A 345 -2.79 -19.22 -1.47
N ARG A 346 -1.59 -18.80 -1.84
CA ARG A 346 -0.35 -19.14 -1.16
C ARG A 346 0.41 -17.86 -0.81
N LYS A 347 1.21 -17.91 0.28
CA LYS A 347 2.01 -16.74 0.73
C LYS A 347 3.02 -16.26 -0.32
N VAL A 348 3.54 -17.15 -1.13
CA VAL A 348 4.44 -16.82 -2.24
C VAL A 348 3.86 -17.41 -3.52
N THR A 349 3.65 -16.55 -4.50
CA THR A 349 3.20 -16.94 -5.85
C THR A 349 4.41 -16.98 -6.78
N TYR A 350 4.59 -18.12 -7.45
CA TYR A 350 5.62 -18.31 -8.45
C TYR A 350 5.01 -18.12 -9.85
N VAL A 351 5.25 -16.96 -10.44
CA VAL A 351 4.88 -16.64 -11.83
C VAL A 351 6.17 -16.31 -12.58
N LEU A 352 6.30 -16.86 -13.80
CA LEU A 352 7.39 -16.56 -14.73
C LEU A 352 6.99 -15.44 -15.69
#